data_d19c526022f217f0289775ab8b2d093d
#
_entry.id   d19c526022f217f0289775ab8b2d093d
#
_cell.length_a   1.000
_cell.length_b   1.000
_cell.length_c   1.000
_cell.angle_alpha   90.00
_cell.angle_beta   90.00
_cell.angle_gamma   90.00
#
_symmetry.space_group_name_H-M   'P 1'
#
loop_
_entity.id
_entity.type
_entity.pdbx_description
1 polymer ?
#
loop_
_entity_poly.entity_id
_entity_poly.type
_entity_poly.pdbx_seq_one_letter_code
_entity_poly.pdbx_strand_id
1 'polypeptide(L)'
;MTQKNESQRQDRVAAWSRHAESELSAYQSAAKLDLQAQKPRDHKLCASLEEAIRRSGLRDGMTLSFHHAFRGGDLTINLVMETIAKMGFKNLTLASSSLSDCHAPLVEHIRNGVVSRIYTSGLRGPLAEEISRGLLAEPVQIHSHGGRVHLVQSGELNIDVAFLGVPSCDEFGNANGYTGKACCGSLGYAMVDADSAKQVVMLTEQLLPYPHNPASIAQDQVDLIVQIEEVGDANKIGAGATRMTTNPRELLIARSAAEVITHSGYFNEGFSLQTGTGGASLAVTRFLEDKMRSRNIVANFALGGITATMVDLHEKGLIRKLLDVQSFDRNAAQSLARNPNHIEISANQYANWGSKGASVDRLDVVVLSALEVDTHFNVNVLTGSDGVLRGASGGHCDTAVAAALSIIVAPLVRGRIPTLVDNVTTCVTPGSSVDILVTDHGIAVNPARPELAERLQAAGMKVVSIEWLRERAQLLTGQPRPIEFTDRVIAVVRYRDGSVIDVVHQVKE
;
A
#
# COMPACT_ATOMS: atom_id res chain seq x y z
N MET A 1 -18.64 61.51 -19.09
CA MET A 1 -17.60 61.15 -18.10
C MET A 1 -17.30 59.64 -18.06
N THR A 2 -18.15 58.75 -18.51
CA THR A 2 -18.02 57.28 -18.40
C THR A 2 -17.05 56.64 -19.40
N GLN A 3 -17.01 57.03 -20.66
CA GLN A 3 -16.15 56.45 -21.68
C GLN A 3 -14.65 56.75 -21.48
N LYS A 4 -14.29 57.93 -20.98
CA LYS A 4 -12.90 58.34 -20.76
C LYS A 4 -12.26 57.55 -19.59
N ASN A 5 -13.07 57.20 -18.57
CA ASN A 5 -12.63 56.42 -17.43
C ASN A 5 -12.42 54.95 -17.77
N GLU A 6 -13.19 54.41 -18.71
CA GLU A 6 -13.10 53.03 -19.15
C GLU A 6 -11.88 52.78 -20.04
N SER A 7 -11.58 53.71 -20.95
CA SER A 7 -10.35 53.72 -21.76
C SER A 7 -9.09 53.79 -20.87
N GLN A 8 -9.07 54.71 -19.88
CA GLN A 8 -7.93 54.79 -18.95
C GLN A 8 -7.76 53.58 -18.06
N ARG A 9 -8.84 52.83 -17.75
CA ARG A 9 -8.77 51.55 -17.02
C ARG A 9 -8.19 50.48 -17.89
N GLN A 10 -8.62 50.37 -19.15
CA GLN A 10 -8.12 49.40 -20.13
C GLN A 10 -6.64 49.62 -20.41
N ASP A 11 -6.19 50.89 -20.55
CA ASP A 11 -4.78 51.22 -20.74
C ASP A 11 -3.89 50.81 -19.55
N ARG A 12 -4.40 51.02 -18.31
CA ARG A 12 -3.72 50.60 -17.09
C ARG A 12 -3.62 49.08 -16.96
N VAL A 13 -4.69 48.36 -17.30
CA VAL A 13 -4.72 46.87 -17.31
C VAL A 13 -3.78 46.36 -18.37
N ALA A 14 -3.77 46.94 -19.58
CA ALA A 14 -2.87 46.52 -20.65
C ALA A 14 -1.39 46.84 -20.34
N ALA A 15 -1.10 47.96 -19.66
CA ALA A 15 0.26 48.27 -19.21
C ALA A 15 0.76 47.32 -18.12
N TRP A 16 -0.11 46.95 -17.16
CA TRP A 16 0.21 45.99 -16.12
C TRP A 16 0.40 44.56 -16.67
N SER A 17 -0.47 44.14 -17.61
CA SER A 17 -0.35 42.81 -18.25
C SER A 17 0.96 42.67 -19.01
N ARG A 18 1.43 43.74 -19.71
CA ARG A 18 2.73 43.74 -20.40
C ARG A 18 3.92 43.69 -19.43
N HIS A 19 3.80 44.35 -18.27
CA HIS A 19 4.82 44.30 -17.22
C HIS A 19 4.88 42.91 -16.59
N ALA A 20 3.75 42.31 -16.26
CA ALA A 20 3.64 40.93 -15.76
C ALA A 20 4.17 39.89 -16.74
N GLU A 21 3.91 40.06 -18.05
CA GLU A 21 4.44 39.18 -19.09
C GLU A 21 5.99 39.27 -19.20
N SER A 22 6.59 40.45 -18.97
CA SER A 22 8.05 40.61 -18.99
C SER A 22 8.75 40.00 -17.75
N GLU A 23 8.10 40.02 -16.58
CA GLU A 23 8.61 39.36 -15.37
C GLU A 23 8.33 37.85 -15.36
N LEU A 24 7.18 37.43 -15.87
CA LEU A 24 6.81 36.00 -15.98
C LEU A 24 7.56 35.27 -17.08
N SER A 25 8.19 35.96 -18.05
CA SER A 25 9.07 35.30 -19.03
C SER A 25 10.33 34.70 -18.40
N ALA A 26 10.68 35.07 -17.17
CA ALA A 26 11.76 34.46 -16.40
C ALA A 26 11.32 33.15 -15.69
N TYR A 27 10.04 32.94 -15.48
CA TYR A 27 9.48 31.68 -15.04
C TYR A 27 8.88 31.00 -16.28
N GLN A 28 9.43 29.84 -16.68
CA GLN A 28 8.81 29.04 -17.73
C GLN A 28 7.34 28.88 -17.38
N SER A 29 6.48 29.54 -18.16
CA SER A 29 5.05 29.60 -17.94
C SER A 29 4.49 28.19 -17.74
N ALA A 30 3.86 27.95 -16.62
CA ALA A 30 2.80 26.96 -16.56
C ALA A 30 1.96 27.14 -17.83
N ALA A 31 1.76 26.07 -18.59
CA ALA A 31 1.00 26.11 -19.84
C ALA A 31 -0.24 26.98 -19.63
N LYS A 32 -0.46 27.95 -20.51
CA LYS A 32 -1.69 28.76 -20.45
C LYS A 32 -2.84 27.75 -20.42
N LEU A 33 -3.52 27.67 -19.29
CA LEU A 33 -4.81 26.98 -19.23
C LEU A 33 -5.68 27.64 -20.27
N ASP A 34 -6.03 26.88 -21.30
CA ASP A 34 -7.01 27.33 -22.28
C ASP A 34 -8.36 27.37 -21.56
N LEU A 35 -8.65 28.54 -20.97
CA LEU A 35 -9.87 28.82 -20.23
C LEU A 35 -11.07 29.04 -21.18
N GLN A 36 -11.05 28.49 -22.38
CA GLN A 36 -12.27 28.39 -23.16
C GLN A 36 -13.24 27.56 -22.33
N ALA A 37 -14.34 28.21 -21.93
CA ALA A 37 -15.40 27.61 -21.15
C ALA A 37 -15.96 26.38 -21.88
N GLN A 38 -15.39 25.24 -21.60
CA GLN A 38 -15.87 23.97 -22.09
C GLN A 38 -17.17 23.68 -21.35
N LYS A 39 -18.22 23.35 -22.10
CA LYS A 39 -19.49 22.94 -21.48
C LYS A 39 -19.25 21.62 -20.75
N PRO A 40 -19.40 21.55 -19.44
CA PRO A 40 -18.89 20.41 -18.65
C PRO A 40 -19.56 19.08 -18.97
N ARG A 41 -20.81 19.05 -19.45
CA ARG A 41 -21.64 17.85 -19.48
C ARG A 41 -21.17 16.76 -20.43
N ASP A 42 -20.55 17.11 -21.57
CA ASP A 42 -20.19 16.12 -22.60
C ASP A 42 -18.69 15.78 -22.59
N HIS A 43 -17.93 16.29 -21.59
CA HIS A 43 -16.49 16.42 -21.75
C HIS A 43 -15.68 15.26 -21.16
N LYS A 44 -16.14 14.67 -20.03
CA LYS A 44 -15.38 13.63 -19.33
C LYS A 44 -15.69 12.22 -19.82
N LEU A 45 -16.95 11.98 -20.22
CA LEU A 45 -17.36 10.65 -20.69
C LEU A 45 -16.70 10.30 -22.01
N CYS A 46 -16.16 9.10 -22.10
CA CYS A 46 -15.59 8.49 -23.28
C CYS A 46 -16.41 7.27 -23.69
N ALA A 47 -16.61 7.09 -24.99
CA ALA A 47 -17.37 5.97 -25.53
C ALA A 47 -16.61 4.64 -25.41
N SER A 48 -15.29 4.68 -25.30
CA SER A 48 -14.46 3.48 -25.13
C SER A 48 -13.15 3.78 -24.39
N LEU A 49 -12.47 2.72 -23.94
CA LEU A 49 -11.16 2.83 -23.30
C LEU A 49 -10.10 3.36 -24.27
N GLU A 50 -10.15 2.99 -25.55
CA GLU A 50 -9.25 3.50 -26.57
C GLU A 50 -9.42 5.01 -26.80
N GLU A 51 -10.66 5.52 -26.71
CA GLU A 51 -10.92 6.96 -26.76
C GLU A 51 -10.31 7.67 -25.55
N ALA A 52 -10.51 7.14 -24.35
CA ALA A 52 -9.94 7.71 -23.14
C ALA A 52 -8.39 7.72 -23.17
N ILE A 53 -7.78 6.63 -23.62
CA ILE A 53 -6.33 6.54 -23.80
C ILE A 53 -5.83 7.61 -24.79
N ARG A 54 -6.49 7.80 -25.94
CA ARG A 54 -6.12 8.86 -26.88
C ARG A 54 -6.30 10.26 -26.28
N ARG A 55 -7.42 10.50 -25.62
CA ARG A 55 -7.74 11.82 -25.01
C ARG A 55 -6.85 12.15 -23.83
N SER A 56 -6.34 11.16 -23.08
CA SER A 56 -5.36 11.37 -22.00
C SER A 56 -4.00 11.86 -22.51
N GLY A 57 -3.78 11.84 -23.82
CA GLY A 57 -2.50 12.25 -24.41
C GLY A 57 -1.35 11.29 -24.15
N LEU A 58 -1.66 10.02 -23.83
CA LEU A 58 -0.66 8.99 -23.60
C LEU A 58 0.33 8.90 -24.76
N ARG A 59 1.61 8.74 -24.44
CA ARG A 59 2.73 8.55 -25.38
C ARG A 59 3.71 7.52 -24.84
N ASP A 60 4.54 6.98 -25.72
CA ASP A 60 5.64 6.10 -25.34
C ASP A 60 6.55 6.77 -24.28
N GLY A 61 7.03 5.98 -23.34
CA GLY A 61 7.90 6.44 -22.27
C GLY A 61 7.17 7.04 -21.05
N MET A 62 5.87 7.30 -21.11
CA MET A 62 5.09 7.86 -20.01
C MET A 62 4.89 6.88 -18.87
N THR A 63 4.59 7.43 -17.69
CA THR A 63 4.32 6.69 -16.47
C THR A 63 2.82 6.54 -16.26
N LEU A 64 2.38 5.29 -16.14
CA LEU A 64 1.02 4.90 -15.80
C LEU A 64 0.91 4.53 -14.34
N SER A 65 -0.19 4.92 -13.69
CA SER A 65 -0.46 4.54 -12.30
C SER A 65 -1.75 3.73 -12.18
N PHE A 66 -1.72 2.80 -11.22
CA PHE A 66 -2.85 1.96 -10.83
C PHE A 66 -2.85 1.75 -9.32
N HIS A 67 -4.04 1.65 -8.74
CA HIS A 67 -4.20 1.26 -7.33
C HIS A 67 -4.54 -0.23 -7.20
N HIS A 68 -4.43 -0.78 -5.98
CA HIS A 68 -4.68 -2.20 -5.71
C HIS A 68 -5.86 -2.45 -4.75
N ALA A 69 -6.88 -1.59 -4.76
CA ALA A 69 -8.04 -1.75 -3.88
C ALA A 69 -8.80 -3.08 -4.11
N PHE A 70 -8.84 -3.55 -5.37
CA PHE A 70 -9.45 -4.84 -5.71
C PHE A 70 -8.56 -6.06 -5.40
N ARG A 71 -7.28 -5.87 -5.07
CA ARG A 71 -6.32 -6.92 -4.68
C ARG A 71 -6.24 -8.05 -5.73
N GLY A 72 -6.47 -9.31 -5.31
CA GLY A 72 -6.50 -10.47 -6.22
C GLY A 72 -7.71 -10.51 -7.17
N GLY A 73 -8.66 -9.61 -7.01
CA GLY A 73 -9.82 -9.45 -7.87
C GLY A 73 -9.69 -8.35 -8.93
N ASP A 74 -8.54 -7.67 -9.03
CA ASP A 74 -8.37 -6.58 -10.01
C ASP A 74 -8.45 -7.08 -11.45
N LEU A 75 -9.24 -6.38 -12.26
CA LEU A 75 -9.35 -6.58 -13.71
C LEU A 75 -8.87 -5.36 -14.49
N THR A 76 -8.73 -4.22 -13.82
CA THR A 76 -8.45 -2.92 -14.43
C THR A 76 -7.09 -2.89 -15.12
N ILE A 77 -6.03 -3.33 -14.42
CA ILE A 77 -4.66 -3.30 -14.96
C ILE A 77 -4.56 -4.11 -16.25
N ASN A 78 -5.08 -5.33 -16.25
CA ASN A 78 -4.97 -6.21 -17.42
C ASN A 78 -5.76 -5.65 -18.61
N LEU A 79 -6.98 -5.14 -18.39
CA LEU A 79 -7.80 -4.54 -19.44
C LEU A 79 -7.12 -3.33 -20.07
N VAL A 80 -6.61 -2.42 -19.25
CA VAL A 80 -5.94 -1.20 -19.73
C VAL A 80 -4.66 -1.54 -20.46
N MET A 81 -3.82 -2.42 -19.92
CA MET A 81 -2.54 -2.78 -20.53
C MET A 81 -2.71 -3.56 -21.83
N GLU A 82 -3.71 -4.43 -21.92
CA GLU A 82 -4.06 -5.13 -23.17
C GLU A 82 -4.51 -4.14 -24.26
N THR A 83 -5.34 -3.15 -23.88
CA THR A 83 -5.81 -2.11 -24.82
C THR A 83 -4.64 -1.23 -25.28
N ILE A 84 -3.79 -0.80 -24.38
CA ILE A 84 -2.58 -0.02 -24.68
C ILE A 84 -1.64 -0.79 -25.62
N ALA A 85 -1.44 -2.08 -25.37
CA ALA A 85 -0.62 -2.93 -26.23
C ALA A 85 -1.19 -3.08 -27.65
N LYS A 86 -2.52 -3.26 -27.79
CA LYS A 86 -3.21 -3.29 -29.09
C LYS A 86 -3.11 -1.96 -29.84
N MET A 87 -3.08 -0.83 -29.12
CA MET A 87 -2.88 0.49 -29.70
C MET A 87 -1.43 0.76 -30.12
N GLY A 88 -0.48 -0.13 -29.78
CA GLY A 88 0.91 -0.08 -30.23
C GLY A 88 1.86 0.71 -29.34
N PHE A 89 1.44 1.17 -28.18
CA PHE A 89 2.31 1.91 -27.25
C PHE A 89 3.44 1.04 -26.69
N LYS A 90 4.58 1.68 -26.40
CA LYS A 90 5.83 1.04 -25.97
C LYS A 90 6.53 1.83 -24.88
N ASN A 91 7.47 1.14 -24.20
CA ASN A 91 8.44 1.73 -23.27
C ASN A 91 7.80 2.45 -22.08
N LEU A 92 6.63 1.99 -21.61
CA LEU A 92 5.90 2.61 -20.52
C LEU A 92 6.48 2.21 -19.16
N THR A 93 6.39 3.14 -18.20
CA THR A 93 6.65 2.89 -16.79
C THR A 93 5.34 2.55 -16.08
N LEU A 94 5.31 1.42 -15.38
CA LEU A 94 4.16 1.01 -14.57
C LEU A 94 4.39 1.35 -13.09
N ALA A 95 3.63 2.29 -12.55
CA ALA A 95 3.70 2.75 -11.16
C ALA A 95 2.49 2.26 -10.35
N SER A 96 2.32 0.95 -10.24
CA SER A 96 1.21 0.35 -9.47
C SER A 96 1.53 0.33 -7.97
N SER A 97 0.53 0.66 -7.13
CA SER A 97 0.69 0.61 -5.68
C SER A 97 1.01 -0.79 -5.13
N SER A 98 0.57 -1.87 -5.79
CA SER A 98 1.01 -3.27 -5.57
C SER A 98 0.56 -4.14 -6.74
N LEU A 99 1.31 -5.22 -7.02
CA LEU A 99 1.01 -6.20 -8.07
C LEU A 99 0.85 -7.60 -7.46
N SER A 100 -0.15 -8.34 -7.92
CA SER A 100 -0.53 -9.67 -7.42
C SER A 100 -0.59 -10.70 -8.54
N ASP A 101 -0.91 -11.93 -8.19
CA ASP A 101 -0.94 -13.08 -9.12
C ASP A 101 -1.86 -12.86 -10.33
N CYS A 102 -2.95 -12.10 -10.17
CA CYS A 102 -3.89 -11.80 -11.27
C CYS A 102 -3.25 -10.93 -12.39
N HIS A 103 -2.11 -10.31 -12.13
CA HIS A 103 -1.38 -9.48 -13.10
C HIS A 103 -0.31 -10.28 -13.88
N ALA A 104 -0.38 -11.60 -13.88
CA ALA A 104 0.51 -12.46 -14.69
C ALA A 104 0.60 -12.07 -16.18
N PRO A 105 -0.47 -11.57 -16.86
CA PRO A 105 -0.39 -11.09 -18.24
C PRO A 105 0.65 -9.99 -18.50
N LEU A 106 1.05 -9.23 -17.48
CA LEU A 106 2.12 -8.22 -17.61
C LEU A 106 3.46 -8.81 -18.09
N VAL A 107 3.71 -10.10 -17.87
CA VAL A 107 4.89 -10.80 -18.37
C VAL A 107 5.02 -10.63 -19.90
N GLU A 108 3.93 -10.85 -20.63
CA GLU A 108 3.92 -10.68 -22.08
C GLU A 108 4.05 -9.21 -22.51
N HIS A 109 3.46 -8.28 -21.76
CA HIS A 109 3.62 -6.85 -22.03
C HIS A 109 5.07 -6.38 -21.84
N ILE A 110 5.80 -6.95 -20.88
CA ILE A 110 7.24 -6.68 -20.70
C ILE A 110 8.04 -7.31 -21.87
N ARG A 111 7.81 -8.57 -22.21
CA ARG A 111 8.49 -9.25 -23.33
C ARG A 111 8.31 -8.52 -24.65
N ASN A 112 7.12 -7.97 -24.86
CA ASN A 112 6.78 -7.21 -26.06
C ASN A 112 7.21 -5.74 -26.01
N GLY A 113 7.90 -5.29 -24.95
CA GLY A 113 8.42 -3.93 -24.80
C GLY A 113 7.34 -2.86 -24.56
N VAL A 114 6.13 -3.25 -24.15
CA VAL A 114 5.06 -2.32 -23.77
C VAL A 114 5.42 -1.69 -22.40
N VAL A 115 5.84 -2.53 -21.44
CA VAL A 115 6.32 -2.11 -20.13
C VAL A 115 7.83 -2.29 -20.06
N SER A 116 8.57 -1.24 -19.68
CA SER A 116 10.03 -1.23 -19.55
C SER A 116 10.52 -1.00 -18.12
N ARG A 117 9.70 -0.40 -17.25
CA ARG A 117 10.03 -0.08 -15.86
C ARG A 117 8.85 -0.34 -14.95
N ILE A 118 9.12 -0.74 -13.71
CA ILE A 118 8.09 -0.97 -12.69
C ILE A 118 8.48 -0.30 -11.37
N TYR A 119 7.54 0.47 -10.80
CA TYR A 119 7.52 0.96 -9.44
C TYR A 119 6.35 0.31 -8.72
N THR A 120 6.59 -0.35 -7.58
CA THR A 120 5.53 -1.04 -6.84
C THR A 120 5.92 -1.29 -5.38
N SER A 121 4.96 -1.55 -4.51
CA SER A 121 5.30 -2.00 -3.15
C SER A 121 5.63 -3.49 -3.07
N GLY A 122 5.32 -4.26 -4.09
CA GLY A 122 5.60 -5.69 -4.12
C GLY A 122 5.02 -6.39 -5.34
N LEU A 123 5.50 -7.62 -5.51
CA LEU A 123 5.23 -8.49 -6.64
C LEU A 123 4.95 -9.91 -6.16
N ARG A 124 4.00 -10.59 -6.78
CA ARG A 124 3.66 -12.00 -6.50
C ARG A 124 3.37 -12.76 -7.77
N GLY A 125 3.38 -14.09 -7.64
CA GLY A 125 3.04 -15.02 -8.72
C GLY A 125 3.99 -15.00 -9.91
N PRO A 126 3.52 -15.40 -11.10
CA PRO A 126 4.35 -15.56 -12.28
C PRO A 126 5.14 -14.32 -12.69
N LEU A 127 4.57 -13.12 -12.50
CA LEU A 127 5.27 -11.86 -12.78
C LEU A 127 6.52 -11.71 -11.90
N ALA A 128 6.40 -11.99 -10.60
CA ALA A 128 7.52 -11.91 -9.67
C ALA A 128 8.60 -12.95 -9.98
N GLU A 129 8.21 -14.17 -10.35
CA GLU A 129 9.13 -15.26 -10.73
C GLU A 129 9.92 -14.90 -11.99
N GLU A 130 9.26 -14.41 -13.04
CA GLU A 130 9.92 -14.03 -14.29
C GLU A 130 10.85 -12.82 -14.10
N ILE A 131 10.45 -11.83 -13.29
CA ILE A 131 11.31 -10.71 -12.94
C ILE A 131 12.55 -11.20 -12.17
N SER A 132 12.37 -12.15 -11.24
CA SER A 132 13.49 -12.74 -10.50
C SER A 132 14.49 -13.50 -11.40
N ARG A 133 14.03 -13.96 -12.56
CA ARG A 133 14.88 -14.56 -13.63
C ARG A 133 15.47 -13.51 -14.59
N GLY A 134 15.22 -12.21 -14.35
CA GLY A 134 15.81 -11.13 -15.14
C GLY A 134 14.97 -10.67 -16.33
N LEU A 135 13.65 -10.84 -16.30
CA LEU A 135 12.75 -10.42 -17.37
C LEU A 135 12.86 -8.92 -17.73
N LEU A 136 12.95 -8.04 -16.71
CA LEU A 136 13.11 -6.61 -16.92
C LEU A 136 14.58 -6.23 -17.08
N ALA A 137 14.87 -5.30 -18.01
CA ALA A 137 16.21 -4.75 -18.18
C ALA A 137 16.63 -3.86 -17.01
N GLU A 138 15.72 -3.00 -16.56
CA GLU A 138 15.89 -2.09 -15.43
C GLU A 138 15.39 -2.75 -14.13
N PRO A 139 16.08 -2.56 -12.99
CA PRO A 139 15.62 -3.08 -11.71
C PRO A 139 14.26 -2.51 -11.29
N VAL A 140 13.37 -3.37 -10.78
CA VAL A 140 12.10 -2.93 -10.18
C VAL A 140 12.39 -2.05 -8.96
N GLN A 141 11.69 -0.92 -8.85
CA GLN A 141 11.75 -0.06 -7.67
C GLN A 141 10.69 -0.52 -6.66
N ILE A 142 11.13 -1.14 -5.57
CA ILE A 142 10.26 -1.57 -4.46
C ILE A 142 10.28 -0.47 -3.40
N HIS A 143 9.12 0.07 -3.09
CA HIS A 143 8.94 1.13 -2.08
C HIS A 143 7.90 0.71 -1.04
N SER A 144 7.90 1.34 0.13
CA SER A 144 6.80 1.20 1.08
C SER A 144 5.56 1.98 0.62
N HIS A 145 4.44 1.78 1.28
CA HIS A 145 3.23 2.53 0.98
C HIS A 145 3.40 4.03 1.22
N GLY A 146 3.96 4.41 2.37
CA GLY A 146 4.29 5.81 2.67
C GLY A 146 5.39 6.36 1.78
N GLY A 147 6.42 5.56 1.49
CA GLY A 147 7.51 5.91 0.58
C GLY A 147 7.03 6.19 -0.85
N ARG A 148 6.05 5.42 -1.37
CA ARG A 148 5.45 5.71 -2.69
C ARG A 148 4.80 7.09 -2.72
N VAL A 149 4.03 7.42 -1.69
CA VAL A 149 3.38 8.74 -1.61
C VAL A 149 4.43 9.85 -1.59
N HIS A 150 5.51 9.65 -0.82
CA HIS A 150 6.62 10.59 -0.78
C HIS A 150 7.28 10.78 -2.16
N LEU A 151 7.58 9.69 -2.87
CA LEU A 151 8.16 9.74 -4.23
C LEU A 151 7.27 10.50 -5.21
N VAL A 152 5.95 10.31 -5.13
CA VAL A 152 5.00 11.03 -6.00
C VAL A 152 4.94 12.51 -5.64
N GLN A 153 4.83 12.86 -4.36
CA GLN A 153 4.71 14.26 -3.92
C GLN A 153 6.02 15.06 -4.03
N SER A 154 7.18 14.40 -3.91
CA SER A 154 8.49 15.04 -4.13
C SER A 154 8.81 15.26 -5.62
N GLY A 155 8.05 14.64 -6.53
CA GLY A 155 8.29 14.68 -7.96
C GLY A 155 9.37 13.72 -8.46
N GLU A 156 9.87 12.81 -7.61
CA GLU A 156 10.78 11.73 -8.06
C GLU A 156 10.05 10.72 -8.94
N LEU A 157 8.77 10.46 -8.65
CA LEU A 157 7.88 9.63 -9.44
C LEU A 157 6.73 10.50 -9.99
N ASN A 158 6.86 10.97 -11.22
CA ASN A 158 5.81 11.72 -11.89
C ASN A 158 4.84 10.76 -12.58
N ILE A 159 3.55 10.86 -12.26
CA ILE A 159 2.48 10.08 -12.89
C ILE A 159 1.92 10.89 -14.06
N ASP A 160 2.04 10.37 -15.27
CA ASP A 160 1.47 11.03 -16.45
C ASP A 160 -0.01 10.72 -16.60
N VAL A 161 -0.42 9.44 -16.45
CA VAL A 161 -1.81 9.03 -16.52
C VAL A 161 -2.11 8.04 -15.39
N ALA A 162 -3.08 8.36 -14.55
CA ALA A 162 -3.63 7.42 -13.56
C ALA A 162 -4.91 6.77 -14.11
N PHE A 163 -4.93 5.45 -14.17
CA PHE A 163 -6.12 4.67 -14.48
C PHE A 163 -6.72 4.12 -13.20
N LEU A 164 -7.84 4.69 -12.77
CA LEU A 164 -8.46 4.40 -11.48
C LEU A 164 -9.76 3.62 -11.67
N GLY A 165 -9.72 2.31 -11.35
CA GLY A 165 -10.90 1.46 -11.33
C GLY A 165 -11.74 1.74 -10.07
N VAL A 166 -13.03 2.02 -10.24
CA VAL A 166 -13.97 2.25 -9.14
C VAL A 166 -15.29 1.51 -9.39
N PRO A 167 -15.97 1.00 -8.36
CA PRO A 167 -17.23 0.28 -8.56
C PRO A 167 -18.36 1.17 -9.09
N SER A 168 -18.33 2.47 -8.77
CA SER A 168 -19.33 3.44 -9.25
C SER A 168 -18.78 4.87 -9.22
N CYS A 169 -19.26 5.68 -10.16
CA CYS A 169 -19.09 7.14 -10.17
C CYS A 169 -20.29 7.82 -10.84
N ASP A 170 -20.38 9.16 -10.77
CA ASP A 170 -21.30 9.94 -11.62
C ASP A 170 -20.62 10.44 -12.91
N GLU A 171 -21.37 11.11 -13.77
CA GLU A 171 -20.88 11.64 -15.04
C GLU A 171 -19.84 12.77 -14.90
N PHE A 172 -19.63 13.29 -13.69
CA PHE A 172 -18.59 14.27 -13.39
C PHE A 172 -17.35 13.64 -12.76
N GLY A 173 -17.43 12.37 -12.30
CA GLY A 173 -16.31 11.64 -11.72
C GLY A 173 -16.27 11.63 -10.21
N ASN A 174 -17.34 12.05 -9.49
CA ASN A 174 -17.44 11.77 -8.06
C ASN A 174 -17.55 10.25 -7.86
N ALA A 175 -16.62 9.66 -7.14
CA ALA A 175 -16.50 8.22 -7.00
C ALA A 175 -16.20 7.79 -5.58
N ASN A 176 -16.64 6.60 -5.20
CA ASN A 176 -16.21 5.92 -3.99
C ASN A 176 -16.05 4.40 -4.22
N GLY A 177 -15.38 3.72 -3.31
CA GLY A 177 -15.10 2.29 -3.42
C GLY A 177 -16.14 1.39 -2.75
N TYR A 178 -17.17 1.93 -2.11
CA TYR A 178 -18.13 1.16 -1.29
C TYR A 178 -19.57 1.17 -1.80
N THR A 179 -19.83 1.81 -2.94
CA THR A 179 -21.13 1.76 -3.64
C THR A 179 -20.97 1.00 -4.95
N GLY A 180 -21.87 0.08 -5.26
CA GLY A 180 -21.86 -0.69 -6.49
C GLY A 180 -21.55 -2.18 -6.30
N LYS A 181 -21.58 -2.94 -7.41
CA LYS A 181 -21.42 -4.41 -7.43
C LYS A 181 -20.00 -4.82 -7.01
N ALA A 182 -18.99 -4.17 -7.57
CA ALA A 182 -17.57 -4.42 -7.28
C ALA A 182 -17.07 -3.64 -6.06
N CYS A 183 -17.90 -3.50 -5.02
CA CYS A 183 -17.54 -2.80 -3.78
C CYS A 183 -16.19 -3.31 -3.23
N CYS A 184 -15.15 -2.46 -3.27
CA CYS A 184 -13.79 -2.77 -2.84
C CYS A 184 -13.39 -2.09 -1.53
N GLY A 185 -14.23 -1.18 -1.01
CA GLY A 185 -13.96 -0.43 0.21
C GLY A 185 -13.10 0.82 -0.04
N SER A 186 -12.15 1.08 0.84
CA SER A 186 -11.35 2.30 0.78
C SER A 186 -10.50 2.41 -0.49
N LEU A 187 -10.50 3.61 -1.08
CA LEU A 187 -9.68 4.02 -2.24
C LEU A 187 -8.43 4.81 -1.82
N GLY A 188 -7.93 4.62 -0.59
CA GLY A 188 -6.88 5.44 -0.01
C GLY A 188 -5.61 5.61 -0.85
N TYR A 189 -5.23 4.63 -1.67
CA TYR A 189 -4.11 4.76 -2.61
C TYR A 189 -4.50 5.50 -3.88
N ALA A 190 -5.72 5.27 -4.38
CA ALA A 190 -6.23 5.95 -5.57
C ALA A 190 -6.38 7.46 -5.36
N MET A 191 -6.73 7.90 -4.14
CA MET A 191 -6.81 9.32 -3.77
C MET A 191 -5.49 10.05 -4.04
N VAL A 192 -4.34 9.44 -3.70
CA VAL A 192 -3.02 10.04 -3.93
C VAL A 192 -2.72 10.17 -5.42
N ASP A 193 -3.09 9.16 -6.20
CA ASP A 193 -2.89 9.16 -7.64
C ASP A 193 -3.82 10.20 -8.31
N ALA A 194 -5.05 10.33 -7.84
CA ALA A 194 -5.99 11.36 -8.31
C ALA A 194 -5.49 12.78 -8.02
N ASP A 195 -4.87 13.00 -6.85
CA ASP A 195 -4.31 14.30 -6.48
C ASP A 195 -3.06 14.70 -7.28
N SER A 196 -2.31 13.71 -7.79
CA SER A 196 -0.93 13.92 -8.24
C SER A 196 -0.70 13.66 -9.72
N ALA A 197 -1.55 12.88 -10.39
CA ALA A 197 -1.40 12.55 -11.80
C ALA A 197 -1.73 13.76 -12.69
N LYS A 198 -1.03 13.86 -13.84
CA LYS A 198 -1.34 14.91 -14.83
C LYS A 198 -2.67 14.70 -15.52
N GLN A 199 -3.06 13.42 -15.69
CA GLN A 199 -4.35 13.02 -16.24
C GLN A 199 -4.91 11.87 -15.41
N VAL A 200 -6.18 11.94 -15.08
CA VAL A 200 -6.92 10.91 -14.35
C VAL A 200 -8.02 10.34 -15.22
N VAL A 201 -7.90 9.08 -15.56
CA VAL A 201 -8.90 8.28 -16.29
C VAL A 201 -9.59 7.36 -15.31
N MET A 202 -10.86 7.60 -15.04
CA MET A 202 -11.69 6.77 -14.18
C MET A 202 -12.39 5.67 -14.98
N LEU A 203 -12.24 4.43 -14.54
CA LEU A 203 -12.96 3.28 -15.09
C LEU A 203 -14.01 2.83 -14.08
N THR A 204 -15.25 2.67 -14.52
CA THR A 204 -16.36 2.30 -13.64
C THR A 204 -17.29 1.28 -14.28
N GLU A 205 -17.88 0.41 -13.46
CA GLU A 205 -18.95 -0.49 -13.91
C GLU A 205 -20.31 0.21 -13.97
N GLN A 206 -20.50 1.22 -13.11
CA GLN A 206 -21.80 1.83 -12.91
C GLN A 206 -21.73 3.35 -12.86
N LEU A 207 -22.42 4.00 -13.79
CA LEU A 207 -22.69 5.43 -13.72
C LEU A 207 -23.96 5.64 -12.87
N LEU A 208 -23.83 6.48 -11.85
CA LEU A 208 -24.91 6.84 -10.94
C LEU A 208 -25.35 8.29 -11.17
N PRO A 209 -26.58 8.67 -10.78
CA PRO A 209 -27.03 10.05 -10.88
C PRO A 209 -26.16 11.01 -10.08
N TYR A 210 -25.90 12.18 -10.66
CA TYR A 210 -25.20 13.27 -10.00
C TYR A 210 -26.07 13.90 -8.88
N PRO A 211 -25.52 14.29 -7.73
CA PRO A 211 -24.14 14.06 -7.27
C PRO A 211 -23.98 12.72 -6.54
N HIS A 212 -22.93 11.95 -6.88
CA HIS A 212 -22.60 10.72 -6.18
C HIS A 212 -21.70 10.99 -4.97
N ASN A 213 -22.32 11.19 -3.81
CA ASN A 213 -21.67 11.52 -2.55
C ASN A 213 -22.06 10.54 -1.42
N PRO A 214 -21.18 10.36 -0.42
CA PRO A 214 -19.86 10.97 -0.29
C PRO A 214 -18.86 10.39 -1.31
N ALA A 215 -17.97 11.25 -1.84
CA ALA A 215 -16.98 10.88 -2.81
C ALA A 215 -15.59 10.73 -2.14
N SER A 216 -14.92 9.61 -2.42
CA SER A 216 -13.52 9.37 -2.07
C SER A 216 -12.58 10.10 -3.02
N ILE A 217 -12.96 10.17 -4.30
CA ILE A 217 -12.32 10.94 -5.35
C ILE A 217 -13.35 11.91 -5.87
N ALA A 218 -13.05 13.21 -5.84
CA ALA A 218 -13.96 14.25 -6.22
C ALA A 218 -13.86 14.59 -7.71
N GLN A 219 -14.94 15.14 -8.24
CA GLN A 219 -15.06 15.46 -9.67
C GLN A 219 -13.96 16.37 -10.23
N ASP A 220 -13.39 17.24 -9.43
CA ASP A 220 -12.33 18.16 -9.83
C ASP A 220 -10.94 17.50 -9.94
N GLN A 221 -10.83 16.23 -9.53
CA GLN A 221 -9.62 15.41 -9.66
C GLN A 221 -9.67 14.47 -10.87
N VAL A 222 -10.78 14.41 -11.63
CA VAL A 222 -10.99 13.44 -12.70
C VAL A 222 -11.10 14.13 -14.05
N ASP A 223 -10.31 13.71 -15.03
CA ASP A 223 -10.32 14.27 -16.38
C ASP A 223 -11.25 13.52 -17.33
N LEU A 224 -11.20 12.18 -17.29
CA LEU A 224 -11.92 11.30 -18.23
C LEU A 224 -12.59 10.14 -17.49
N ILE A 225 -13.73 9.68 -18.02
CA ILE A 225 -14.53 8.59 -17.44
C ILE A 225 -14.88 7.60 -18.54
N VAL A 226 -14.68 6.31 -18.25
CA VAL A 226 -15.06 5.21 -19.14
C VAL A 226 -15.91 4.23 -18.36
N GLN A 227 -17.10 3.94 -18.89
CA GLN A 227 -17.88 2.82 -18.36
C GLN A 227 -17.41 1.53 -19.03
N ILE A 228 -17.06 0.54 -18.19
CA ILE A 228 -16.60 -0.80 -18.61
C ILE A 228 -17.48 -1.87 -17.98
N GLU A 229 -17.38 -3.10 -18.44
CA GLU A 229 -18.23 -4.20 -17.98
C GLU A 229 -17.91 -4.60 -16.53
N GLU A 230 -16.62 -4.77 -16.19
CA GLU A 230 -16.15 -5.15 -14.87
C GLU A 230 -14.81 -4.49 -14.53
N VAL A 231 -14.72 -3.84 -13.37
CA VAL A 231 -13.46 -3.28 -12.84
C VAL A 231 -12.74 -4.26 -11.91
N GLY A 232 -13.50 -5.17 -11.29
CA GLY A 232 -12.94 -6.14 -10.36
C GLY A 232 -13.97 -7.08 -9.73
N ASP A 233 -13.48 -8.15 -9.11
CA ASP A 233 -14.29 -9.14 -8.39
C ASP A 233 -14.19 -8.92 -6.87
N ALA A 234 -15.23 -8.34 -6.28
CA ALA A 234 -15.32 -8.07 -4.85
C ALA A 234 -15.17 -9.33 -3.95
N ASN A 235 -15.47 -10.54 -4.49
CA ASN A 235 -15.32 -11.77 -3.72
C ASN A 235 -13.86 -12.20 -3.54
N LYS A 236 -12.95 -11.67 -4.36
CA LYS A 236 -11.51 -11.99 -4.30
C LYS A 236 -10.67 -10.99 -3.50
N ILE A 237 -11.28 -9.92 -2.97
CA ILE A 237 -10.56 -8.92 -2.15
C ILE A 237 -9.94 -9.57 -0.91
N GLY A 238 -10.68 -10.41 -0.19
CA GLY A 238 -10.23 -11.14 1.00
C GLY A 238 -9.45 -12.43 0.71
N ALA A 239 -8.95 -12.63 -0.51
CA ALA A 239 -8.21 -13.84 -0.87
C ALA A 239 -6.73 -13.78 -0.43
N GLY A 240 -6.08 -14.96 -0.35
CA GLY A 240 -4.64 -15.05 -0.07
C GLY A 240 -4.27 -14.71 1.37
N ALA A 241 -3.26 -13.86 1.55
CA ALA A 241 -2.62 -13.55 2.83
C ALA A 241 -3.53 -12.82 3.85
N THR A 242 -4.71 -12.34 3.46
CA THR A 242 -5.65 -11.64 4.35
C THR A 242 -6.57 -12.57 5.14
N ARG A 243 -6.40 -13.88 5.03
CA ARG A 243 -7.16 -14.85 5.82
C ARG A 243 -6.54 -15.06 7.20
N MET A 244 -7.39 -14.98 8.23
CA MET A 244 -6.98 -15.40 9.58
C MET A 244 -6.61 -16.89 9.56
N THR A 245 -5.50 -17.21 10.23
CA THR A 245 -5.05 -18.60 10.31
C THR A 245 -5.97 -19.49 11.12
N THR A 246 -6.07 -20.75 10.72
CA THR A 246 -6.65 -21.84 11.51
C THR A 246 -5.56 -22.81 12.01
N ASN A 247 -4.30 -22.56 11.66
CA ASN A 247 -3.17 -23.41 12.06
C ASN A 247 -2.92 -23.28 13.58
N PRO A 248 -2.96 -24.36 14.36
CA PRO A 248 -2.79 -24.31 15.81
C PRO A 248 -1.49 -23.66 16.27
N ARG A 249 -0.39 -23.85 15.53
CA ARG A 249 0.92 -23.24 15.82
C ARG A 249 0.87 -21.72 15.68
N GLU A 250 0.29 -21.24 14.57
CA GLU A 250 0.15 -19.80 14.34
C GLU A 250 -0.86 -19.14 15.31
N LEU A 251 -1.90 -19.87 15.72
CA LEU A 251 -2.82 -19.42 16.76
C LEU A 251 -2.11 -19.32 18.14
N LEU A 252 -1.17 -20.24 18.44
CA LEU A 252 -0.34 -20.14 19.64
C LEU A 252 0.55 -18.88 19.61
N ILE A 253 1.19 -18.58 18.46
CA ILE A 253 1.98 -17.37 18.26
C ILE A 253 1.11 -16.12 18.46
N ALA A 254 -0.07 -16.09 17.82
CA ALA A 254 -1.01 -14.98 17.96
C ALA A 254 -1.47 -14.75 19.40
N ARG A 255 -1.74 -15.84 20.15
CA ARG A 255 -2.06 -15.76 21.56
C ARG A 255 -0.88 -15.21 22.38
N SER A 256 0.34 -15.70 22.11
CA SER A 256 1.55 -15.21 22.78
C SER A 256 1.80 -13.72 22.47
N ALA A 257 1.56 -13.27 21.25
CA ALA A 257 1.67 -11.87 20.88
C ALA A 257 0.61 -11.00 21.61
N ALA A 258 -0.62 -11.49 21.79
CA ALA A 258 -1.63 -10.80 22.59
C ALA A 258 -1.21 -10.68 24.07
N GLU A 259 -0.55 -11.70 24.66
CA GLU A 259 0.03 -11.61 26.00
C GLU A 259 1.19 -10.59 26.04
N VAL A 260 2.06 -10.57 25.02
CA VAL A 260 3.13 -9.55 24.89
C VAL A 260 2.52 -8.14 24.91
N ILE A 261 1.52 -7.88 24.09
CA ILE A 261 0.82 -6.58 24.06
C ILE A 261 0.29 -6.23 25.46
N THR A 262 -0.37 -7.19 26.11
CA THR A 262 -1.02 -7.02 27.41
C THR A 262 -0.03 -6.65 28.54
N HIS A 263 1.22 -7.11 28.44
CA HIS A 263 2.25 -6.90 29.45
C HIS A 263 3.34 -5.91 29.05
N SER A 264 3.29 -5.36 27.82
CA SER A 264 4.30 -4.43 27.29
C SER A 264 4.32 -3.06 27.97
N GLY A 265 3.20 -2.64 28.56
CA GLY A 265 3.00 -1.27 29.06
C GLY A 265 2.26 -0.34 28.09
N TYR A 266 1.98 -0.82 26.86
CA TYR A 266 1.25 -0.05 25.83
C TYR A 266 -0.23 -0.44 25.72
N PHE A 267 -0.70 -1.47 26.44
CA PHE A 267 -2.09 -1.90 26.47
C PHE A 267 -2.87 -1.13 27.54
N ASN A 268 -3.20 0.11 27.24
CA ASN A 268 -3.89 1.04 28.13
C ASN A 268 -5.20 1.51 27.50
N GLU A 269 -6.09 2.11 28.32
CA GLU A 269 -7.30 2.75 27.82
C GLU A 269 -6.95 3.78 26.74
N GLY A 270 -7.58 3.66 25.58
CA GLY A 270 -7.34 4.53 24.44
C GLY A 270 -6.12 4.17 23.57
N PHE A 271 -5.52 2.98 23.75
CA PHE A 271 -4.43 2.53 22.87
C PHE A 271 -4.89 2.43 21.40
N SER A 272 -3.93 2.34 20.49
CA SER A 272 -4.18 2.16 19.06
C SER A 272 -3.42 0.94 18.53
N LEU A 273 -3.96 0.31 17.48
CA LEU A 273 -3.37 -0.92 16.94
C LEU A 273 -3.46 -1.01 15.43
N GLN A 274 -2.49 -1.71 14.86
CA GLN A 274 -2.52 -2.19 13.48
C GLN A 274 -2.00 -3.63 13.41
N THR A 275 -2.57 -4.43 12.51
CA THR A 275 -2.06 -5.77 12.18
C THR A 275 -1.70 -5.86 10.70
N GLY A 276 -0.62 -6.58 10.40
CA GLY A 276 -0.23 -6.91 9.03
C GLY A 276 -1.15 -7.97 8.41
N THR A 277 -0.93 -8.27 7.13
CA THR A 277 -1.74 -9.23 6.33
C THR A 277 -1.45 -10.70 6.60
N GLY A 278 -0.49 -11.06 7.44
CA GLY A 278 -0.17 -12.46 7.77
C GLY A 278 -1.22 -13.12 8.66
N GLY A 279 -1.48 -14.42 8.45
CA GLY A 279 -2.51 -15.15 9.19
C GLY A 279 -2.35 -15.09 10.71
N ALA A 280 -1.12 -15.20 11.22
CA ALA A 280 -0.82 -15.08 12.65
C ALA A 280 -1.03 -13.66 13.17
N SER A 281 -0.58 -12.62 12.44
CA SER A 281 -0.76 -11.22 12.84
C SER A 281 -2.25 -10.82 12.89
N LEU A 282 -3.05 -11.25 11.91
CA LEU A 282 -4.50 -11.03 11.91
C LEU A 282 -5.19 -11.73 13.10
N ALA A 283 -4.72 -12.93 13.46
CA ALA A 283 -5.32 -13.70 14.55
C ALA A 283 -5.09 -13.10 15.95
N VAL A 284 -4.14 -12.18 16.11
CA VAL A 284 -3.88 -11.48 17.39
C VAL A 284 -5.14 -10.76 17.88
N THR A 285 -5.88 -10.12 16.99
CA THR A 285 -7.11 -9.38 17.31
C THR A 285 -8.15 -10.24 18.03
N ARG A 286 -8.25 -11.53 17.64
CA ARG A 286 -9.16 -12.50 18.29
C ARG A 286 -8.82 -12.70 19.78
N PHE A 287 -7.53 -12.71 20.14
CA PHE A 287 -7.10 -12.93 21.53
C PHE A 287 -7.09 -11.64 22.35
N LEU A 288 -7.13 -10.47 21.70
CA LEU A 288 -7.23 -9.19 22.40
C LEU A 288 -8.63 -8.92 22.95
N GLU A 289 -9.71 -9.44 22.35
CA GLU A 289 -11.08 -9.18 22.78
C GLU A 289 -11.29 -9.49 24.27
N ASP A 290 -10.91 -10.71 24.70
CA ASP A 290 -11.07 -11.13 26.11
C ASP A 290 -10.22 -10.27 27.06
N LYS A 291 -9.02 -9.85 26.61
CA LYS A 291 -8.14 -8.98 27.38
C LYS A 291 -8.70 -7.57 27.53
N MET A 292 -9.25 -7.01 26.46
CA MET A 292 -9.90 -5.69 26.46
C MET A 292 -11.12 -5.70 27.39
N ARG A 293 -11.97 -6.73 27.29
CA ARG A 293 -13.15 -6.88 28.17
C ARG A 293 -12.77 -7.04 29.65
N SER A 294 -11.82 -7.94 29.94
CA SER A 294 -11.41 -8.24 31.35
C SER A 294 -10.74 -7.06 32.05
N ARG A 295 -10.11 -6.17 31.29
CA ARG A 295 -9.44 -4.97 31.84
C ARG A 295 -10.22 -3.68 31.61
N ASN A 296 -11.42 -3.76 31.01
CA ASN A 296 -12.24 -2.61 30.62
C ASN A 296 -11.47 -1.57 29.80
N ILE A 297 -10.71 -2.05 28.79
CA ILE A 297 -9.89 -1.22 27.90
C ILE A 297 -10.59 -1.13 26.54
N VAL A 298 -10.72 0.08 26.02
CA VAL A 298 -11.24 0.39 24.69
C VAL A 298 -10.15 1.06 23.87
N ALA A 299 -9.84 0.55 22.69
CA ALA A 299 -8.90 1.16 21.77
C ALA A 299 -9.46 2.45 21.15
N ASN A 300 -8.62 3.48 20.96
CA ASN A 300 -9.02 4.70 20.27
C ASN A 300 -9.26 4.45 18.79
N PHE A 301 -8.33 3.74 18.14
CA PHE A 301 -8.51 3.40 16.74
C PHE A 301 -7.74 2.13 16.34
N ALA A 302 -8.21 1.48 15.30
CA ALA A 302 -7.45 0.55 14.49
C ALA A 302 -7.11 1.22 13.16
N LEU A 303 -5.92 0.91 12.60
CA LEU A 303 -5.35 1.62 11.48
C LEU A 303 -4.95 0.66 10.35
N GLY A 304 -4.95 1.16 9.13
CA GLY A 304 -4.32 0.53 7.97
C GLY A 304 -5.27 -0.32 7.16
N GLY A 305 -4.97 -1.61 7.00
CA GLY A 305 -5.85 -2.57 6.37
C GLY A 305 -6.90 -3.08 7.35
N ILE A 306 -8.16 -2.72 7.15
CA ILE A 306 -9.25 -3.09 8.04
C ILE A 306 -9.84 -4.45 7.64
N THR A 307 -10.06 -5.30 8.64
CA THR A 307 -10.62 -6.66 8.49
C THR A 307 -11.97 -6.80 9.18
N ALA A 308 -12.72 -7.83 8.80
CA ALA A 308 -13.97 -8.20 9.47
C ALA A 308 -13.84 -8.34 10.99
N THR A 309 -12.69 -8.85 11.49
CA THR A 309 -12.45 -8.97 12.93
C THR A 309 -12.32 -7.63 13.62
N MET A 310 -11.66 -6.65 12.97
CA MET A 310 -11.58 -5.28 13.52
C MET A 310 -12.94 -4.60 13.51
N VAL A 311 -13.74 -4.83 12.46
CA VAL A 311 -15.13 -4.36 12.40
C VAL A 311 -15.96 -4.95 13.54
N ASP A 312 -15.85 -6.26 13.79
CA ASP A 312 -16.56 -6.95 14.90
C ASP A 312 -16.16 -6.37 16.27
N LEU A 313 -14.87 -6.14 16.51
CA LEU A 313 -14.42 -5.48 17.74
C LEU A 313 -14.96 -4.05 17.89
N HIS A 314 -15.04 -3.32 16.77
CA HIS A 314 -15.61 -1.97 16.77
C HIS A 314 -17.12 -1.99 17.07
N GLU A 315 -17.89 -2.88 16.43
CA GLU A 315 -19.33 -3.04 16.67
C GLU A 315 -19.63 -3.48 18.11
N LYS A 316 -18.72 -4.22 18.73
CA LYS A 316 -18.77 -4.57 20.16
C LYS A 316 -18.35 -3.43 21.11
N GLY A 317 -18.01 -2.25 20.58
CA GLY A 317 -17.59 -1.08 21.36
C GLY A 317 -16.17 -1.17 21.93
N LEU A 318 -15.33 -2.10 21.45
CA LEU A 318 -13.95 -2.28 21.91
C LEU A 318 -12.95 -1.43 21.11
N ILE A 319 -13.31 -0.93 19.94
CA ILE A 319 -12.53 0.02 19.14
C ILE A 319 -13.42 1.20 18.80
N ARG A 320 -12.99 2.43 19.09
CA ARG A 320 -13.81 3.65 18.85
C ARG A 320 -13.89 4.06 17.40
N LYS A 321 -12.77 3.94 16.65
CA LYS A 321 -12.65 4.37 15.25
C LYS A 321 -11.88 3.34 14.45
N LEU A 322 -12.27 3.18 13.19
CA LEU A 322 -11.49 2.44 12.19
C LEU A 322 -10.97 3.44 11.17
N LEU A 323 -9.65 3.49 10.96
CA LEU A 323 -8.99 4.35 9.96
C LEU A 323 -8.52 3.47 8.80
N ASP A 324 -9.31 3.43 7.75
CA ASP A 324 -9.20 2.48 6.65
C ASP A 324 -8.52 3.10 5.42
N VAL A 325 -7.28 2.68 5.13
CA VAL A 325 -6.59 3.00 3.88
C VAL A 325 -6.87 1.97 2.80
N GLN A 326 -7.24 0.75 3.20
CA GLN A 326 -7.63 -0.34 2.32
C GLN A 326 -8.46 -1.39 3.06
N SER A 327 -9.69 -1.62 2.64
CA SER A 327 -10.51 -2.70 3.19
C SER A 327 -9.96 -4.07 2.75
N PHE A 328 -9.75 -4.98 3.70
CA PHE A 328 -9.14 -6.29 3.42
C PHE A 328 -10.15 -7.39 3.14
N ASP A 329 -11.41 -7.13 3.33
CA ASP A 329 -12.50 -8.05 3.02
C ASP A 329 -13.82 -7.31 2.75
N ARG A 330 -14.81 -8.06 2.29
CA ARG A 330 -16.13 -7.52 1.96
C ARG A 330 -16.85 -6.92 3.16
N ASN A 331 -16.67 -7.47 4.36
CA ASN A 331 -17.33 -6.95 5.57
C ASN A 331 -16.78 -5.58 5.94
N ALA A 332 -15.44 -5.39 5.82
CA ALA A 332 -14.81 -4.10 6.02
C ALA A 332 -15.33 -3.06 5.01
N ALA A 333 -15.38 -3.40 3.72
CA ALA A 333 -15.93 -2.54 2.68
C ALA A 333 -17.40 -2.15 2.94
N GLN A 334 -18.21 -3.09 3.39
CA GLN A 334 -19.62 -2.82 3.75
C GLN A 334 -19.77 -2.00 5.03
N SER A 335 -18.88 -2.19 6.00
CA SER A 335 -18.86 -1.38 7.22
C SER A 335 -18.52 0.07 6.91
N LEU A 336 -17.54 0.30 6.03
CA LEU A 336 -17.17 1.65 5.57
C LEU A 336 -18.37 2.41 5.00
N ALA A 337 -19.21 1.74 4.22
CA ALA A 337 -20.40 2.33 3.62
C ALA A 337 -21.47 2.77 4.63
N ARG A 338 -21.51 2.20 5.84
CA ARG A 338 -22.64 2.32 6.77
C ARG A 338 -22.29 2.93 8.12
N ASN A 339 -21.02 2.84 8.52
CA ASN A 339 -20.60 3.20 9.86
C ASN A 339 -19.81 4.52 9.85
N PRO A 340 -20.33 5.61 10.44
CA PRO A 340 -19.65 6.91 10.44
C PRO A 340 -18.35 6.94 11.25
N ASN A 341 -18.09 5.91 12.07
CA ASN A 341 -16.85 5.75 12.81
C ASN A 341 -15.83 4.84 12.09
N HIS A 342 -16.20 4.29 10.95
CA HIS A 342 -15.29 3.65 10.00
C HIS A 342 -14.93 4.69 8.94
N ILE A 343 -13.73 5.23 9.02
CA ILE A 343 -13.30 6.42 8.32
C ILE A 343 -12.29 6.02 7.24
N GLU A 344 -12.59 6.36 6.01
CA GLU A 344 -11.64 6.26 4.91
C GLU A 344 -10.54 7.29 5.04
N ILE A 345 -9.29 6.89 4.82
CA ILE A 345 -8.13 7.78 4.82
C ILE A 345 -7.27 7.56 3.57
N SER A 346 -6.65 8.63 3.08
CA SER A 346 -5.68 8.50 1.98
C SER A 346 -4.38 7.84 2.44
N ALA A 347 -3.63 7.25 1.50
CA ALA A 347 -2.30 6.74 1.78
C ALA A 347 -1.33 7.83 2.24
N ASN A 348 -1.59 9.08 1.86
CA ASN A 348 -0.87 10.25 2.38
C ASN A 348 -1.10 10.44 3.88
N GLN A 349 -2.37 10.44 4.31
CA GLN A 349 -2.72 10.52 5.73
C GLN A 349 -2.27 9.27 6.50
N TYR A 350 -2.27 8.10 5.86
CA TYR A 350 -1.87 6.84 6.50
C TYR A 350 -0.42 6.86 6.95
N ALA A 351 0.56 7.02 6.03
CA ALA A 351 1.94 6.68 6.32
C ALA A 351 3.02 7.55 5.62
N ASN A 352 2.64 8.65 4.97
CA ASN A 352 3.62 9.53 4.34
C ASN A 352 4.44 10.27 5.39
N TRP A 353 5.72 9.89 5.55
CA TRP A 353 6.63 10.49 6.51
C TRP A 353 6.93 11.97 6.22
N GLY A 354 6.86 12.39 4.95
CA GLY A 354 7.02 13.79 4.53
C GLY A 354 5.78 14.65 4.75
N SER A 355 4.65 14.07 5.23
CA SER A 355 3.44 14.82 5.56
C SER A 355 3.58 15.59 6.88
N LYS A 356 2.67 16.53 7.13
CA LYS A 356 2.62 17.29 8.40
C LYS A 356 2.12 16.47 9.59
N GLY A 357 1.75 15.21 9.39
CA GLY A 357 1.28 14.28 10.42
C GLY A 357 0.62 13.06 9.79
N ALA A 358 1.29 11.91 9.84
CA ALA A 358 0.73 10.64 9.40
C ALA A 358 0.05 9.92 10.57
N SER A 359 -1.00 9.13 10.26
CA SER A 359 -1.72 8.37 11.30
C SER A 359 -0.83 7.32 11.98
N VAL A 360 0.16 6.76 11.26
CA VAL A 360 1.14 5.82 11.84
C VAL A 360 1.95 6.44 12.98
N ASP A 361 2.14 7.76 12.99
CA ASP A 361 2.90 8.46 14.04
C ASP A 361 2.13 8.51 15.40
N ARG A 362 0.87 8.07 15.39
CA ARG A 362 0.01 7.94 16.59
C ARG A 362 -0.27 6.50 16.96
N LEU A 363 0.44 5.56 16.34
CA LEU A 363 0.22 4.12 16.53
C LEU A 363 0.98 3.63 17.79
N ASP A 364 0.25 3.04 18.74
CA ASP A 364 0.86 2.46 19.93
C ASP A 364 1.42 1.06 19.62
N VAL A 365 0.66 0.21 18.96
CA VAL A 365 1.03 -1.19 18.73
C VAL A 365 0.88 -1.57 17.26
N VAL A 366 1.92 -2.15 16.69
CA VAL A 366 1.85 -2.84 15.40
C VAL A 366 2.28 -4.30 15.52
N VAL A 367 1.54 -5.19 14.86
CA VAL A 367 1.88 -6.62 14.76
C VAL A 367 2.05 -6.98 13.29
N LEU A 368 3.26 -7.38 12.93
CA LEU A 368 3.67 -7.66 11.56
C LEU A 368 4.16 -9.11 11.42
N SER A 369 4.07 -9.65 10.21
CA SER A 369 4.60 -10.99 9.91
C SER A 369 5.95 -10.88 9.21
N ALA A 370 6.74 -11.97 9.19
CA ALA A 370 8.02 -12.04 8.50
C ALA A 370 8.16 -13.32 7.68
N LEU A 371 8.92 -13.28 6.60
CA LEU A 371 9.45 -14.46 5.92
C LEU A 371 10.74 -14.91 6.57
N GLU A 372 11.64 -13.96 6.88
CA GLU A 372 12.88 -14.18 7.61
C GLU A 372 13.10 -13.06 8.62
N VAL A 373 13.79 -13.38 9.69
CA VAL A 373 14.33 -12.41 10.66
C VAL A 373 15.77 -12.82 10.95
N ASP A 374 16.71 -11.88 11.00
CA ASP A 374 18.09 -12.18 11.41
C ASP A 374 18.38 -11.83 12.85
N THR A 375 19.60 -12.16 13.30
CA THR A 375 20.06 -11.91 14.68
C THR A 375 20.17 -10.42 15.03
N HIS A 376 20.09 -9.54 14.06
CA HIS A 376 20.03 -8.09 14.21
C HIS A 376 18.60 -7.53 14.17
N PHE A 377 17.59 -8.40 14.18
CA PHE A 377 16.17 -8.07 14.03
C PHE A 377 15.77 -7.47 12.66
N ASN A 378 16.64 -7.49 11.66
CA ASN A 378 16.23 -7.13 10.31
C ASN A 378 15.17 -8.10 9.80
N VAL A 379 14.22 -7.60 9.01
CA VAL A 379 13.07 -8.38 8.55
C VAL A 379 12.99 -8.42 7.03
N ASN A 380 12.82 -9.61 6.50
CA ASN A 380 12.48 -9.88 5.11
C ASN A 380 11.00 -10.26 5.00
N VAL A 381 10.28 -9.58 4.11
CA VAL A 381 8.89 -9.89 3.71
C VAL A 381 8.75 -9.91 2.18
N LEU A 382 9.86 -9.84 1.44
CA LEU A 382 9.87 -9.62 -0.01
C LEU A 382 10.32 -10.86 -0.79
N THR A 383 11.42 -11.48 -0.39
CA THR A 383 12.00 -12.65 -1.08
C THR A 383 11.76 -13.93 -0.30
N GLY A 384 11.59 -15.04 -1.02
CA GLY A 384 11.62 -16.38 -0.43
C GLY A 384 13.04 -16.80 -0.03
N SER A 385 13.15 -17.92 0.69
CA SER A 385 14.43 -18.56 1.04
C SER A 385 15.23 -19.09 -0.16
N ASP A 386 14.68 -18.98 -1.35
CA ASP A 386 15.28 -19.27 -2.65
C ASP A 386 15.72 -17.99 -3.39
N GLY A 387 15.57 -16.81 -2.78
CA GLY A 387 15.93 -15.52 -3.37
C GLY A 387 14.90 -14.94 -4.35
N VAL A 388 13.81 -15.68 -4.62
CA VAL A 388 12.77 -15.25 -5.57
C VAL A 388 11.81 -14.26 -4.92
N LEU A 389 11.44 -13.21 -5.66
CA LEU A 389 10.42 -12.24 -5.22
C LEU A 389 9.07 -12.93 -5.00
N ARG A 390 8.45 -12.73 -3.83
CA ARG A 390 7.18 -13.39 -3.45
C ARG A 390 6.27 -12.52 -2.59
N GLY A 391 6.70 -11.33 -2.24
CA GLY A 391 6.04 -10.51 -1.23
C GLY A 391 5.98 -9.04 -1.58
N ALA A 392 5.76 -8.24 -0.56
CA ALA A 392 5.65 -6.79 -0.68
C ALA A 392 6.24 -6.11 0.56
N SER A 393 6.90 -4.97 0.38
CA SER A 393 7.23 -4.06 1.46
C SER A 393 5.94 -3.55 2.13
N GLY A 394 4.95 -3.17 1.33
CA GLY A 394 3.67 -2.68 1.86
C GLY A 394 3.89 -1.51 2.82
N GLY A 395 3.16 -1.50 3.93
CA GLY A 395 3.35 -0.55 5.03
C GLY A 395 4.25 -1.08 6.16
N HIS A 396 5.04 -2.15 5.91
CA HIS A 396 5.77 -2.86 6.96
C HIS A 396 6.79 -1.98 7.67
N CYS A 397 7.72 -1.37 6.94
CA CYS A 397 8.72 -0.48 7.53
C CYS A 397 8.10 0.86 7.98
N ASP A 398 7.04 1.35 7.30
CA ASP A 398 6.35 2.59 7.71
C ASP A 398 5.79 2.49 9.12
N THR A 399 5.11 1.36 9.42
CA THR A 399 4.45 1.14 10.71
C THR A 399 5.41 0.66 11.78
N ALA A 400 6.42 -0.16 11.41
CA ALA A 400 7.41 -0.65 12.37
C ALA A 400 8.19 0.50 13.03
N VAL A 401 8.62 1.50 12.24
CA VAL A 401 9.41 2.62 12.77
C VAL A 401 8.56 3.66 13.50
N ALA A 402 7.28 3.78 13.15
CA ALA A 402 6.41 4.81 13.70
C ALA A 402 5.68 4.37 14.97
N ALA A 403 5.36 3.08 15.10
CA ALA A 403 4.66 2.55 16.27
C ALA A 403 5.53 2.60 17.55
N ALA A 404 4.91 2.85 18.69
CA ALA A 404 5.59 2.82 19.98
C ALA A 404 6.03 1.41 20.38
N LEU A 405 5.35 0.37 19.88
CA LEU A 405 5.68 -1.04 20.03
C LEU A 405 5.51 -1.79 18.71
N SER A 406 6.62 -2.28 18.16
CA SER A 406 6.67 -3.07 16.93
C SER A 406 6.93 -4.55 17.24
N ILE A 407 5.97 -5.41 16.92
CA ILE A 407 6.02 -6.85 17.17
C ILE A 407 6.03 -7.61 15.85
N ILE A 408 7.04 -8.44 15.65
CA ILE A 408 7.08 -9.41 14.56
C ILE A 408 6.55 -10.75 15.07
N VAL A 409 5.66 -11.37 14.32
CA VAL A 409 5.13 -12.71 14.59
C VAL A 409 5.48 -13.66 13.45
N ALA A 410 6.12 -14.77 13.77
CA ALA A 410 6.46 -15.77 12.78
C ALA A 410 6.64 -17.15 13.42
N PRO A 411 6.30 -18.27 12.76
CA PRO A 411 6.73 -19.59 13.24
C PRO A 411 8.25 -19.68 13.14
N LEU A 412 8.88 -20.34 14.11
CA LEU A 412 10.34 -20.51 14.11
C LEU A 412 10.83 -21.21 12.84
N VAL A 413 10.01 -22.13 12.32
CA VAL A 413 10.31 -22.95 11.14
C VAL A 413 9.04 -23.11 10.29
N ARG A 414 9.17 -22.96 8.96
CA ARG A 414 8.12 -23.26 7.97
C ARG A 414 8.52 -24.52 7.19
N GLY A 415 7.87 -25.66 7.50
CA GLY A 415 8.30 -26.92 6.97
C GLY A 415 9.75 -27.23 7.37
N ARG A 416 10.69 -27.21 6.41
CA ARG A 416 12.13 -27.35 6.64
C ARG A 416 12.93 -26.07 6.44
N ILE A 417 12.26 -24.92 6.39
CA ILE A 417 12.87 -23.61 6.16
C ILE A 417 12.90 -22.88 7.49
N PRO A 418 14.08 -22.43 7.99
CA PRO A 418 14.17 -21.60 9.17
C PRO A 418 13.63 -20.21 8.89
N THR A 419 12.91 -19.63 9.83
CA THR A 419 12.55 -18.20 9.78
C THR A 419 13.66 -17.34 10.37
N LEU A 420 14.39 -17.86 11.36
CA LEU A 420 15.55 -17.22 11.96
C LEU A 420 16.82 -17.61 11.21
N VAL A 421 17.51 -16.62 10.67
CA VAL A 421 18.72 -16.75 9.85
C VAL A 421 19.85 -15.89 10.40
N ASP A 422 21.07 -16.08 9.93
CA ASP A 422 22.21 -15.22 10.31
C ASP A 422 22.08 -13.81 9.72
N ASN A 423 21.69 -13.73 8.46
CA ASN A 423 21.38 -12.50 7.74
C ASN A 423 20.15 -12.77 6.85
N VAL A 424 19.20 -11.84 6.83
CA VAL A 424 18.04 -11.93 5.93
C VAL A 424 18.46 -11.88 4.47
N THR A 425 17.76 -12.62 3.61
CA THR A 425 18.00 -12.61 2.15
C THR A 425 17.80 -11.21 1.55
N THR A 426 16.84 -10.47 2.07
CA THR A 426 16.54 -9.08 1.68
C THR A 426 16.04 -8.29 2.88
N CYS A 427 16.68 -7.18 3.18
CA CYS A 427 16.22 -6.29 4.25
C CYS A 427 15.10 -5.37 3.74
N VAL A 428 13.90 -5.50 4.33
CA VAL A 428 12.76 -4.60 4.04
C VAL A 428 12.49 -3.69 5.23
N THR A 429 12.69 -4.19 6.45
CA THR A 429 12.52 -3.43 7.69
C THR A 429 13.77 -3.58 8.54
N PRO A 430 14.51 -2.48 8.77
CA PRO A 430 15.69 -2.49 9.61
C PRO A 430 15.37 -2.89 11.04
N GLY A 431 16.23 -3.68 11.67
CA GLY A 431 16.06 -4.18 13.03
C GLY A 431 15.97 -3.11 14.10
N SER A 432 16.51 -1.92 13.83
CA SER A 432 16.34 -0.74 14.71
C SER A 432 14.88 -0.30 14.89
N SER A 433 13.98 -0.75 14.00
CA SER A 433 12.54 -0.48 14.05
C SER A 433 11.72 -1.63 14.63
N VAL A 434 12.35 -2.70 15.09
CA VAL A 434 11.69 -3.91 15.60
C VAL A 434 12.00 -4.11 17.06
N ASP A 435 10.97 -4.13 17.92
CA ASP A 435 11.14 -4.27 19.35
C ASP A 435 11.13 -5.74 19.80
N ILE A 436 10.22 -6.54 19.25
CA ILE A 436 9.94 -7.90 19.73
C ILE A 436 9.70 -8.86 18.57
N LEU A 437 10.27 -10.06 18.68
CA LEU A 437 9.93 -11.20 17.84
C LEU A 437 9.22 -12.27 18.68
N VAL A 438 8.03 -12.68 18.27
CA VAL A 438 7.24 -13.74 18.90
C VAL A 438 7.19 -14.96 17.98
N THR A 439 7.65 -16.10 18.50
CA THR A 439 7.63 -17.40 17.81
C THR A 439 6.89 -18.44 18.65
N ASP A 440 6.64 -19.61 18.06
CA ASP A 440 6.12 -20.80 18.77
C ASP A 440 7.14 -21.42 19.74
N HIS A 441 8.40 -20.99 19.74
CA HIS A 441 9.45 -21.47 20.63
C HIS A 441 9.86 -20.52 21.75
N GLY A 442 9.57 -19.23 21.61
CA GLY A 442 9.91 -18.19 22.59
C GLY A 442 9.77 -16.79 22.03
N ILE A 443 10.07 -15.82 22.87
CA ILE A 443 9.98 -14.41 22.58
C ILE A 443 11.38 -13.82 22.66
N ALA A 444 11.84 -13.16 21.59
CA ALA A 444 13.08 -12.40 21.63
C ALA A 444 12.74 -10.91 21.68
N VAL A 445 13.37 -10.18 22.59
CA VAL A 445 13.25 -8.73 22.73
C VAL A 445 14.54 -8.10 22.21
N ASN A 446 14.40 -7.05 21.40
CA ASN A 446 15.55 -6.31 20.89
C ASN A 446 16.40 -5.78 22.07
N PRO A 447 17.73 -5.97 22.08
CA PRO A 447 18.59 -5.48 23.14
C PRO A 447 18.50 -3.96 23.38
N ALA A 448 18.03 -3.20 22.42
CA ALA A 448 17.76 -1.77 22.57
C ALA A 448 16.56 -1.44 23.48
N ARG A 449 15.77 -2.46 23.87
CA ARG A 449 14.53 -2.33 24.67
C ARG A 449 14.56 -3.19 25.93
N PRO A 450 15.57 -3.03 26.81
CA PRO A 450 15.73 -3.86 28.03
C PRO A 450 14.51 -3.80 28.94
N GLU A 451 13.83 -2.65 29.03
CA GLU A 451 12.63 -2.45 29.84
C GLU A 451 11.46 -3.36 29.41
N LEU A 452 11.34 -3.69 28.12
CA LEU A 452 10.35 -4.65 27.64
C LEU A 452 10.71 -6.08 28.06
N ALA A 453 11.99 -6.46 27.97
CA ALA A 453 12.45 -7.76 28.41
C ALA A 453 12.15 -7.99 29.90
N GLU A 454 12.46 -7.02 30.76
CA GLU A 454 12.17 -7.07 32.20
C GLU A 454 10.68 -7.22 32.49
N ARG A 455 9.83 -6.44 31.82
CA ARG A 455 8.37 -6.50 31.98
C ARG A 455 7.81 -7.87 31.61
N LEU A 456 8.23 -8.42 30.46
CA LEU A 456 7.75 -9.71 29.97
C LEU A 456 8.24 -10.86 30.84
N GLN A 457 9.49 -10.82 31.32
CA GLN A 457 10.04 -11.80 32.26
C GLN A 457 9.31 -11.76 33.63
N ALA A 458 9.03 -10.56 34.15
CA ALA A 458 8.26 -10.38 35.38
C ALA A 458 6.81 -10.91 35.24
N ALA A 459 6.25 -10.90 34.05
CA ALA A 459 4.96 -11.50 33.73
C ALA A 459 5.04 -13.03 33.50
N GLY A 460 6.20 -13.66 33.71
CA GLY A 460 6.40 -15.11 33.56
C GLY A 460 6.46 -15.58 32.09
N MET A 461 6.68 -14.68 31.16
CA MET A 461 6.76 -15.04 29.73
C MET A 461 8.15 -15.63 29.40
N LYS A 462 8.17 -16.55 28.42
CA LYS A 462 9.42 -17.19 27.96
C LYS A 462 10.22 -16.25 27.06
N VAL A 463 10.97 -15.33 27.67
CA VAL A 463 11.92 -14.47 26.96
C VAL A 463 13.25 -15.19 26.82
N VAL A 464 13.77 -15.24 25.59
CA VAL A 464 15.03 -15.89 25.21
C VAL A 464 15.83 -14.96 24.29
N SER A 465 17.12 -15.22 24.10
CA SER A 465 17.91 -14.44 23.12
C SER A 465 17.54 -14.82 21.68
N ILE A 466 17.74 -13.90 20.75
CA ILE A 466 17.47 -14.15 19.34
C ILE A 466 18.44 -15.20 18.78
N GLU A 467 19.68 -15.24 19.31
CA GLU A 467 20.68 -16.26 18.96
C GLU A 467 20.20 -17.65 19.38
N TRP A 468 19.60 -17.79 20.56
CA TRP A 468 19.03 -19.07 20.98
C TRP A 468 17.92 -19.54 20.03
N LEU A 469 17.04 -18.62 19.58
CA LEU A 469 16.01 -18.95 18.60
C LEU A 469 16.63 -19.35 17.27
N ARG A 470 17.67 -18.65 16.81
CA ARG A 470 18.38 -18.98 15.57
C ARG A 470 19.05 -20.37 15.65
N GLU A 471 19.74 -20.67 16.73
CA GLU A 471 20.34 -21.99 16.97
C GLU A 471 19.28 -23.09 17.00
N ARG A 472 18.14 -22.82 17.65
CA ARG A 472 17.03 -23.75 17.72
C ARG A 472 16.41 -24.01 16.34
N ALA A 473 16.25 -22.98 15.51
CA ALA A 473 15.79 -23.13 14.14
C ALA A 473 16.75 -24.00 13.33
N GLN A 474 18.05 -23.75 13.42
CA GLN A 474 19.09 -24.49 12.72
C GLN A 474 19.17 -25.98 13.17
N LEU A 475 18.98 -26.26 14.46
CA LEU A 475 18.88 -27.64 14.95
C LEU A 475 17.69 -28.42 14.36
N LEU A 476 16.60 -27.72 14.04
CA LEU A 476 15.38 -28.32 13.49
C LEU A 476 15.43 -28.49 11.95
N THR A 477 16.13 -27.61 11.25
CA THR A 477 16.13 -27.56 9.77
C THR A 477 17.44 -27.98 9.12
N GLY A 478 18.54 -28.01 9.88
CA GLY A 478 19.90 -27.96 9.34
C GLY A 478 20.25 -26.54 8.82
N GLN A 479 21.46 -26.40 8.30
CA GLN A 479 21.85 -25.16 7.63
C GLN A 479 21.18 -25.05 6.26
N PRO A 480 20.56 -23.89 5.93
CA PRO A 480 20.06 -23.63 4.59
C PRO A 480 21.19 -23.72 3.55
N ARG A 481 20.88 -24.21 2.37
CA ARG A 481 21.84 -24.12 1.26
C ARG A 481 22.02 -22.67 0.88
N PRO A 482 23.27 -22.19 0.66
CA PRO A 482 23.51 -20.86 0.14
C PRO A 482 22.78 -20.65 -1.20
N ILE A 483 22.15 -19.49 -1.36
CA ILE A 483 21.57 -19.10 -2.63
C ILE A 483 22.70 -18.59 -3.53
N GLU A 484 22.75 -19.08 -4.76
CA GLU A 484 23.69 -18.57 -5.74
C GLU A 484 23.03 -17.43 -6.54
N PHE A 485 23.65 -16.26 -6.50
CA PHE A 485 23.22 -15.09 -7.23
C PHE A 485 24.18 -14.76 -8.38
N THR A 486 23.65 -14.06 -9.39
CA THR A 486 24.47 -13.33 -10.37
C THR A 486 24.77 -11.92 -9.85
N ASP A 487 25.63 -11.18 -10.55
CA ASP A 487 25.90 -9.77 -10.23
C ASP A 487 24.77 -8.82 -10.67
N ARG A 488 23.76 -9.32 -11.39
CA ARG A 488 22.66 -8.51 -11.90
C ARG A 488 21.66 -8.19 -10.81
N VAL A 489 21.42 -6.90 -10.57
CA VAL A 489 20.37 -6.39 -9.71
C VAL A 489 19.05 -6.44 -10.47
N ILE A 490 18.02 -7.06 -9.87
CA ILE A 490 16.66 -7.18 -10.44
C ILE A 490 15.62 -6.32 -9.71
N ALA A 491 15.90 -5.93 -8.46
CA ALA A 491 15.07 -5.00 -7.73
C ALA A 491 15.90 -4.17 -6.74
N VAL A 492 15.46 -2.93 -6.50
CA VAL A 492 16.02 -2.01 -5.50
C VAL A 492 14.97 -1.81 -4.41
N VAL A 493 15.34 -2.03 -3.16
CA VAL A 493 14.44 -1.85 -2.00
C VAL A 493 14.67 -0.46 -1.41
N ARG A 494 13.62 0.35 -1.43
CA ARG A 494 13.64 1.71 -0.88
C ARG A 494 12.93 1.78 0.47
N TYR A 495 13.54 2.49 1.38
CA TYR A 495 12.93 2.84 2.67
C TYR A 495 11.85 3.91 2.50
N ARG A 496 11.13 4.22 3.58
CA ARG A 496 10.04 5.21 3.59
C ARG A 496 10.46 6.63 3.18
N ASP A 497 11.74 6.98 3.35
CA ASP A 497 12.32 8.29 2.99
C ASP A 497 12.93 8.31 1.58
N GLY A 498 12.76 7.24 0.81
CA GLY A 498 13.32 7.09 -0.53
C GLY A 498 14.76 6.58 -0.58
N SER A 499 15.46 6.48 0.55
CA SER A 499 16.82 5.91 0.60
C SER A 499 16.80 4.42 0.22
N VAL A 500 17.90 3.97 -0.42
CA VAL A 500 18.07 2.54 -0.75
C VAL A 500 18.59 1.81 0.48
N ILE A 501 17.88 0.76 0.93
CA ILE A 501 18.27 -0.04 2.08
C ILE A 501 18.76 -1.44 1.68
N ASP A 502 18.39 -1.92 0.51
CA ASP A 502 18.87 -3.19 -0.02
C ASP A 502 18.66 -3.32 -1.52
N VAL A 503 19.23 -4.35 -2.12
CA VAL A 503 19.03 -4.75 -3.52
C VAL A 503 18.77 -6.25 -3.61
N VAL A 504 17.98 -6.66 -4.60
CA VAL A 504 17.74 -8.07 -4.89
C VAL A 504 18.51 -8.44 -6.15
N HIS A 505 19.34 -9.46 -6.05
CA HIS A 505 20.10 -10.00 -7.17
C HIS A 505 19.33 -11.12 -7.87
N GLN A 506 19.60 -11.28 -9.16
CA GLN A 506 19.06 -12.40 -9.94
C GLN A 506 19.61 -13.72 -9.41
N VAL A 507 18.71 -14.68 -9.16
CA VAL A 507 19.10 -16.05 -8.78
C VAL A 507 19.69 -16.77 -9.99
N LYS A 508 20.78 -17.53 -9.78
CA LYS A 508 21.31 -18.44 -10.81
C LYS A 508 20.37 -19.62 -10.99
N GLU A 509 20.12 -19.98 -12.24
CA GLU A 509 19.36 -21.19 -12.61
C GLU A 509 20.18 -22.46 -12.42
#